data_d9ed5a84761b74a2e30a00ae3704331c
#
_entry.id   d9ed5a84761b74a2e30a00ae3704331c
#
_cell.length_a   1.000
_cell.length_b   1.000
_cell.length_c   1.000
_cell.angle_alpha   90.00
_cell.angle_beta   90.00
_cell.angle_gamma   90.00
#
_symmetry.space_group_name_H-M   'P 1'
#
loop_
_entity.id
_entity.type
_entity.pdbx_description
1 polymer ?
#
loop_
_entity_poly.entity_id
_entity_poly.type
_entity_poly.pdbx_seq_one_letter_code
_entity_poly.pdbx_strand_id
1 'polypeptide(L)'
;IRAALPTLEWLTSRGAEVTAVTHLGRPKGAPDPAFDVAPVRARLAELAPGVTLGENLRFSPGETANDPDFVDELVAGHDLYVNDAFGASHRAHASIVGPPSRLPSAAGRLLAQEVSVLLDLRRQPRRPFVAITGGAKVSDKLGVIRALLNIADEILIGGGMCFTFFAAMG
;
A
#
# COMPACT_ATOMS: atom_id res chain seq x y z
N ILE A 1 6.26 -7.77 7.06
CA ILE A 1 5.73 -9.15 7.02
C ILE A 1 4.67 -9.35 8.11
N ARG A 2 5.00 -9.11 9.40
CA ARG A 2 4.09 -9.43 10.52
C ARG A 2 2.69 -8.82 10.39
N ALA A 3 2.55 -7.63 9.84
CA ALA A 3 1.25 -6.98 9.64
C ALA A 3 0.36 -7.70 8.61
N ALA A 4 0.94 -8.45 7.67
CA ALA A 4 0.20 -9.23 6.69
C ALA A 4 -0.17 -10.65 7.18
N LEU A 5 0.44 -11.14 8.29
CA LEU A 5 0.18 -12.50 8.79
C LEU A 5 -1.31 -12.77 9.04
N PRO A 6 -2.10 -11.87 9.64
CA PRO A 6 -3.52 -12.15 9.88
C PRO A 6 -4.33 -12.45 8.61
N THR A 7 -3.93 -11.88 7.47
CA THR A 7 -4.54 -12.19 6.17
C THR A 7 -4.07 -13.55 5.65
N LEU A 8 -2.77 -13.77 5.69
CA LEU A 8 -2.16 -15.02 5.19
C LEU A 8 -2.64 -16.24 5.98
N GLU A 9 -2.62 -16.16 7.31
CA GLU A 9 -3.10 -17.22 8.20
C GLU A 9 -4.59 -17.50 8.01
N TRP A 10 -5.39 -16.45 7.79
CA TRP A 10 -6.82 -16.62 7.54
C TRP A 10 -7.09 -17.36 6.23
N LEU A 11 -6.36 -17.05 5.17
CA LEU A 11 -6.48 -17.71 3.87
C LEU A 11 -6.03 -19.17 3.94
N THR A 12 -4.84 -19.43 4.48
CA THR A 12 -4.28 -20.79 4.59
C THR A 12 -5.10 -21.69 5.51
N SER A 13 -5.66 -21.13 6.62
CA SER A 13 -6.53 -21.89 7.52
C SER A 13 -7.85 -22.33 6.87
N ARG A 14 -8.20 -21.78 5.71
CA ARG A 14 -9.36 -22.17 4.89
C ARG A 14 -9.00 -23.06 3.72
N GLY A 15 -7.76 -23.53 3.67
CA GLY A 15 -7.28 -24.43 2.63
C GLY A 15 -6.89 -23.71 1.32
N ALA A 16 -6.74 -22.41 1.32
CA ALA A 16 -6.25 -21.70 0.16
C ALA A 16 -4.74 -21.94 -0.03
N GLU A 17 -4.34 -22.22 -1.26
CA GLU A 17 -2.94 -22.12 -1.68
C GLU A 17 -2.63 -20.64 -1.94
N VAL A 18 -1.66 -20.10 -1.20
CA VAL A 18 -1.42 -18.65 -1.19
C VAL A 18 -0.08 -18.32 -1.82
N THR A 19 -0.11 -17.57 -2.92
CA THR A 19 1.06 -16.92 -3.49
C THR A 19 1.03 -15.43 -3.12
N ALA A 20 1.97 -15.01 -2.29
CA ALA A 20 2.17 -13.62 -1.95
C ALA A 20 3.10 -12.96 -2.97
N VAL A 21 2.81 -11.72 -3.33
CA VAL A 21 3.69 -10.88 -4.14
C VAL A 21 3.98 -9.57 -3.43
N THR A 22 5.16 -9.02 -3.66
CA THR A 22 5.60 -7.77 -3.03
C THR A 22 6.59 -7.02 -3.90
N HIS A 23 6.93 -5.81 -3.50
CA HIS A 23 8.04 -5.08 -4.09
C HIS A 23 9.02 -4.58 -3.02
N LEU A 24 10.28 -4.46 -3.40
CA LEU A 24 11.34 -3.87 -2.60
C LEU A 24 12.10 -2.84 -3.42
N GLY A 25 12.22 -1.63 -2.88
CA GLY A 25 12.99 -0.57 -3.51
C GLY A 25 12.46 -0.07 -4.87
N ARG A 26 13.37 0.39 -5.70
CA ARG A 26 13.07 0.94 -7.05
C ARG A 26 14.09 0.45 -8.07
N PRO A 27 14.05 -0.80 -8.47
CA PRO A 27 15.04 -1.44 -9.38
C PRO A 27 14.89 -1.03 -10.85
N LYS A 28 13.99 -0.09 -11.16
CA LYS A 28 13.80 0.48 -12.52
C LYS A 28 13.43 -0.55 -13.60
N GLY A 29 12.72 -1.62 -13.24
CA GLY A 29 12.22 -2.61 -14.18
C GLY A 29 13.24 -3.68 -14.59
N ALA A 30 14.29 -3.89 -13.80
CA ALA A 30 15.29 -4.94 -14.04
C ALA A 30 15.70 -5.60 -12.72
N PRO A 31 16.09 -6.88 -12.73
CA PRO A 31 16.66 -7.55 -11.58
C PRO A 31 17.93 -6.81 -11.08
N ASP A 32 17.97 -6.61 -9.75
CA ASP A 32 19.10 -5.97 -9.06
C ASP A 32 19.28 -6.68 -7.71
N PRO A 33 20.46 -7.24 -7.43
CA PRO A 33 20.73 -7.95 -6.18
C PRO A 33 20.46 -7.12 -4.91
N ALA A 34 20.58 -5.78 -4.99
CA ALA A 34 20.28 -4.90 -3.86
C ALA A 34 18.78 -4.89 -3.47
N PHE A 35 17.91 -5.35 -4.38
CA PHE A 35 16.46 -5.42 -4.20
C PHE A 35 15.93 -6.85 -4.26
N ASP A 36 16.79 -7.84 -4.03
CA ASP A 36 16.37 -9.24 -3.94
C ASP A 36 15.47 -9.44 -2.72
N VAL A 37 14.36 -10.14 -2.93
CA VAL A 37 13.39 -10.48 -1.88
C VAL A 37 13.70 -11.82 -1.18
N ALA A 38 14.82 -12.45 -1.47
CA ALA A 38 15.23 -13.71 -0.83
C ALA A 38 15.23 -13.63 0.71
N PRO A 39 15.73 -12.56 1.37
CA PRO A 39 15.62 -12.42 2.82
C PRO A 39 14.18 -12.33 3.33
N VAL A 40 13.29 -11.70 2.55
CA VAL A 40 11.85 -11.62 2.86
C VAL A 40 11.20 -13.00 2.71
N ARG A 41 11.56 -13.73 1.66
CA ARG A 41 11.10 -15.11 1.40
C ARG A 41 11.48 -16.06 2.53
N ALA A 42 12.74 -16.03 2.95
CA ALA A 42 13.22 -16.84 4.07
C ALA A 42 12.43 -16.54 5.37
N ARG A 43 12.25 -15.24 5.68
CA ARG A 43 11.51 -14.85 6.88
C ARG A 43 10.01 -15.15 6.79
N LEU A 44 9.41 -15.05 5.62
CA LEU A 44 8.01 -15.42 5.41
C LEU A 44 7.80 -16.93 5.63
N ALA A 45 8.70 -17.77 5.11
CA ALA A 45 8.64 -19.23 5.29
C ALA A 45 8.68 -19.66 6.77
N GLU A 46 9.41 -18.92 7.61
CA GLU A 46 9.40 -19.16 9.07
C GLU A 46 8.07 -18.76 9.72
N LEU A 47 7.47 -17.66 9.30
CA LEU A 47 6.30 -17.06 9.94
C LEU A 47 4.97 -17.59 9.40
N ALA A 48 4.93 -17.98 8.13
CA ALA A 48 3.76 -18.50 7.44
C ALA A 48 4.17 -19.66 6.51
N PRO A 49 4.54 -20.82 7.06
CA PRO A 49 4.88 -21.98 6.25
C PRO A 49 3.67 -22.37 5.39
N GLY A 50 3.89 -22.57 4.10
CA GLY A 50 2.81 -22.84 3.13
C GLY A 50 2.38 -21.63 2.30
N VAL A 51 2.95 -20.43 2.56
CA VAL A 51 2.80 -19.28 1.69
C VAL A 51 4.03 -19.15 0.79
N THR A 52 3.80 -19.16 -0.52
CA THR A 52 4.87 -18.90 -1.50
C THR A 52 5.05 -17.40 -1.69
N LEU A 53 6.30 -16.93 -1.78
CA LEU A 53 6.61 -15.54 -2.15
C LEU A 53 7.20 -15.49 -3.56
N GLY A 54 6.57 -14.74 -4.44
CA GLY A 54 7.08 -14.45 -5.79
C GLY A 54 8.33 -13.55 -5.80
N GLU A 55 8.78 -13.21 -6.98
CA GLU A 55 9.86 -12.27 -7.18
C GLU A 55 9.43 -10.82 -6.87
N ASN A 56 10.42 -9.93 -6.79
CA ASN A 56 10.15 -8.51 -6.67
C ASN A 56 9.39 -8.01 -7.91
N LEU A 57 8.12 -7.61 -7.72
CA LEU A 57 7.25 -7.15 -8.81
C LEU A 57 7.89 -6.05 -9.67
N ARG A 58 8.71 -5.19 -9.06
CA ARG A 58 9.38 -4.08 -9.75
C ARG A 58 10.60 -4.48 -10.55
N PHE A 59 10.94 -5.76 -10.61
CA PHE A 59 11.89 -6.28 -11.60
C PHE A 59 11.26 -6.32 -13.00
N SER A 60 9.92 -6.33 -13.09
CA SER A 60 9.23 -6.09 -14.36
C SER A 60 8.91 -4.59 -14.54
N PRO A 61 9.21 -4.00 -15.70
CA PRO A 61 8.75 -2.65 -16.03
C PRO A 61 7.22 -2.59 -16.13
N GLY A 62 6.56 -3.70 -16.42
CA GLY A 62 5.11 -3.84 -16.52
C GLY A 62 4.39 -3.52 -15.21
N GLU A 63 5.01 -3.73 -14.05
CA GLU A 63 4.42 -3.39 -12.75
C GLU A 63 4.08 -1.91 -12.65
N THR A 64 5.04 -1.04 -12.92
CA THR A 64 4.83 0.42 -12.78
C THR A 64 4.10 1.03 -13.97
N ALA A 65 4.13 0.38 -15.12
CA ALA A 65 3.42 0.78 -16.34
C ALA A 65 1.94 0.37 -16.33
N ASN A 66 1.52 -0.49 -15.37
CA ASN A 66 0.21 -1.14 -15.38
C ASN A 66 -0.04 -1.88 -16.70
N ASP A 67 0.97 -2.65 -17.11
CA ASP A 67 0.96 -3.37 -18.37
C ASP A 67 -0.05 -4.54 -18.33
N PRO A 68 -0.98 -4.63 -19.29
CA PRO A 68 -2.01 -5.67 -19.28
C PRO A 68 -1.44 -7.09 -19.44
N ASP A 69 -0.37 -7.29 -20.19
CA ASP A 69 0.23 -8.61 -20.36
C ASP A 69 0.88 -9.06 -19.06
N PHE A 70 1.53 -8.14 -18.35
CA PHE A 70 2.05 -8.44 -17.00
C PHE A 70 0.95 -8.70 -15.98
N VAL A 71 -0.20 -8.02 -16.08
CA VAL A 71 -1.38 -8.34 -15.26
C VAL A 71 -1.84 -9.77 -15.52
N ASP A 72 -1.93 -10.17 -16.79
CA ASP A 72 -2.38 -11.50 -17.17
C ASP A 72 -1.39 -12.60 -16.69
N GLU A 73 -0.09 -12.31 -16.69
CA GLU A 73 0.93 -13.19 -16.06
C GLU A 73 0.73 -13.30 -14.54
N LEU A 74 0.47 -12.17 -13.85
CA LEU A 74 0.28 -12.17 -12.40
C LEU A 74 -0.94 -12.95 -11.93
N VAL A 75 -2.00 -12.98 -12.72
CA VAL A 75 -3.25 -13.67 -12.34
C VAL A 75 -3.34 -15.09 -12.87
N ALA A 76 -2.41 -15.51 -13.73
CA ALA A 76 -2.43 -16.83 -14.34
C ALA A 76 -2.41 -17.94 -13.28
N GLY A 77 -3.38 -18.85 -13.36
CA GLY A 77 -3.51 -19.99 -12.44
C GLY A 77 -4.03 -19.64 -11.05
N HIS A 78 -4.54 -18.42 -10.85
CA HIS A 78 -5.15 -18.00 -9.59
C HIS A 78 -6.66 -17.78 -9.75
N ASP A 79 -7.43 -18.14 -8.72
CA ASP A 79 -8.90 -18.03 -8.71
C ASP A 79 -9.38 -16.73 -8.06
N LEU A 80 -8.58 -16.15 -7.17
CA LEU A 80 -8.95 -15.01 -6.34
C LEU A 80 -7.75 -14.07 -6.16
N TYR A 81 -8.04 -12.78 -6.00
CA TYR A 81 -7.05 -11.78 -5.63
C TYR A 81 -7.39 -11.11 -4.30
N VAL A 82 -6.39 -10.96 -3.45
CA VAL A 82 -6.52 -10.23 -2.17
C VAL A 82 -5.49 -9.11 -2.12
N ASN A 83 -5.96 -7.87 -2.08
CA ASN A 83 -5.09 -6.72 -1.87
C ASN A 83 -4.91 -6.46 -0.37
N ASP A 84 -3.69 -6.59 0.12
CA ASP A 84 -3.33 -6.25 1.51
C ASP A 84 -2.22 -5.19 1.56
N ALA A 85 -1.95 -4.52 0.43
CA ALA A 85 -0.89 -3.56 0.25
C ALA A 85 -1.39 -2.10 0.35
N PHE A 86 -1.90 -1.69 1.53
CA PHE A 86 -2.42 -0.34 1.75
C PHE A 86 -1.45 0.75 1.27
N GLY A 87 -0.17 0.66 1.65
CA GLY A 87 0.84 1.64 1.30
C GLY A 87 1.09 1.83 -0.21
N ALA A 88 0.74 0.84 -1.03
CA ALA A 88 0.86 0.91 -2.50
C ALA A 88 -0.48 1.17 -3.19
N SER A 89 -1.61 1.07 -2.49
CA SER A 89 -2.96 1.12 -3.08
C SER A 89 -3.34 2.48 -3.70
N HIS A 90 -2.56 3.53 -3.44
CA HIS A 90 -2.70 4.83 -4.08
C HIS A 90 -2.06 4.91 -5.49
N ARG A 91 -1.44 3.83 -5.97
CA ARG A 91 -0.74 3.77 -7.25
C ARG A 91 -1.50 2.89 -8.23
N ALA A 92 -1.59 3.34 -9.49
CA ALA A 92 -2.14 2.55 -10.58
C ALA A 92 -1.08 1.57 -11.12
N HIS A 93 -0.56 0.70 -10.27
CA HIS A 93 0.38 -0.36 -10.65
C HIS A 93 -0.36 -1.63 -11.05
N ALA A 94 0.27 -2.45 -11.91
CA ALA A 94 -0.32 -3.69 -12.42
C ALA A 94 -0.83 -4.60 -11.30
N SER A 95 -0.05 -4.80 -10.25
CA SER A 95 -0.43 -5.65 -9.11
C SER A 95 -1.56 -5.10 -8.23
N ILE A 96 -1.93 -3.83 -8.39
CA ILE A 96 -2.96 -3.17 -7.57
C ILE A 96 -4.29 -3.07 -8.32
N VAL A 97 -4.27 -2.50 -9.53
CA VAL A 97 -5.48 -2.19 -10.29
C VAL A 97 -5.80 -3.23 -11.35
N GLY A 98 -4.82 -4.04 -11.75
CA GLY A 98 -4.99 -5.05 -12.78
C GLY A 98 -5.84 -6.25 -12.35
N PRO A 99 -5.47 -6.98 -11.27
CA PRO A 99 -6.16 -8.20 -10.87
C PRO A 99 -7.67 -8.04 -10.64
N PRO A 100 -8.17 -6.92 -10.04
CA PRO A 100 -9.61 -6.74 -9.88
C PRO A 100 -10.41 -6.71 -11.17
N SER A 101 -9.78 -6.47 -12.30
CA SER A 101 -10.42 -6.54 -13.62
C SER A 101 -10.43 -7.94 -14.24
N ARG A 102 -9.78 -8.91 -13.60
CA ARG A 102 -9.59 -10.30 -14.08
C ARG A 102 -10.17 -11.33 -13.15
N LEU A 103 -10.09 -11.10 -11.83
CA LEU A 103 -10.44 -12.06 -10.79
C LEU A 103 -11.42 -11.46 -9.77
N PRO A 104 -12.26 -12.28 -9.15
CA PRO A 104 -12.93 -11.90 -7.92
C PRO A 104 -11.91 -11.40 -6.90
N SER A 105 -12.18 -10.25 -6.30
CA SER A 105 -11.18 -9.54 -5.51
C SER A 105 -11.73 -9.06 -4.18
N ALA A 106 -10.86 -9.05 -3.16
CA ALA A 106 -11.18 -8.58 -1.83
C ALA A 106 -10.05 -7.77 -1.21
N ALA A 107 -10.37 -6.99 -0.20
CA ALA A 107 -9.38 -6.38 0.69
C ALA A 107 -8.89 -7.43 1.70
N GLY A 108 -7.58 -7.49 1.90
CA GLY A 108 -7.01 -8.19 3.03
C GLY A 108 -7.28 -7.46 4.35
N ARG A 109 -7.00 -8.12 5.46
CA ARG A 109 -7.34 -7.61 6.80
C ARG A 109 -6.58 -6.33 7.15
N LEU A 110 -5.31 -6.22 6.72
CA LEU A 110 -4.52 -5.01 6.93
C LEU A 110 -5.10 -3.84 6.15
N LEU A 111 -5.38 -4.04 4.85
CA LEU A 111 -6.00 -3.01 4.02
C LEU A 111 -7.37 -2.59 4.58
N ALA A 112 -8.20 -3.54 4.96
CA ALA A 112 -9.52 -3.27 5.52
C ALA A 112 -9.44 -2.46 6.83
N GLN A 113 -8.50 -2.80 7.71
CA GLN A 113 -8.26 -2.09 8.97
C GLN A 113 -7.81 -0.64 8.72
N GLU A 114 -6.83 -0.44 7.86
CA GLU A 114 -6.31 0.90 7.52
C GLU A 114 -7.42 1.79 6.93
N VAL A 115 -8.19 1.23 5.99
CA VAL A 115 -9.31 1.94 5.37
C VAL A 115 -10.39 2.27 6.41
N SER A 116 -10.74 1.33 7.30
CA SER A 116 -11.74 1.57 8.36
C SER A 116 -11.32 2.71 9.29
N VAL A 117 -10.07 2.68 9.77
CA VAL A 117 -9.54 3.72 10.67
C VAL A 117 -9.58 5.10 10.01
N LEU A 118 -9.20 5.20 8.73
CA LEU A 118 -9.22 6.48 8.02
C LEU A 118 -10.64 6.96 7.71
N LEU A 119 -11.56 6.05 7.40
CA LEU A 119 -12.97 6.40 7.20
C LEU A 119 -13.63 6.88 8.50
N ASP A 120 -13.36 6.22 9.62
CA ASP A 120 -13.87 6.61 10.93
C ASP A 120 -13.33 7.98 11.33
N LEU A 121 -12.01 8.19 11.13
CA LEU A 121 -11.38 9.48 11.36
C LEU A 121 -11.99 10.61 10.52
N ARG A 122 -12.35 10.30 9.27
CA ARG A 122 -13.00 11.27 8.36
C ARG A 122 -14.44 11.56 8.75
N ARG A 123 -15.19 10.55 9.23
CA ARG A 123 -16.63 10.66 9.51
C ARG A 123 -16.92 11.21 10.90
N GLN A 124 -16.24 10.67 11.90
CA GLN A 124 -16.51 10.94 13.31
C GLN A 124 -15.21 10.93 14.13
N PRO A 125 -14.28 11.88 13.91
CA PRO A 125 -13.07 11.94 14.71
C PRO A 125 -13.38 12.20 16.18
N ARG A 126 -12.62 11.57 17.08
CA ARG A 126 -12.64 11.94 18.49
C ARG A 126 -12.14 13.39 18.65
N ARG A 127 -12.79 14.12 19.54
CA ARG A 127 -12.44 15.54 19.78
C ARG A 127 -11.61 15.70 21.06
N PRO A 128 -10.62 16.61 21.09
CA PRO A 128 -10.16 17.43 19.97
C PRO A 128 -9.40 16.61 18.92
N PHE A 129 -9.67 16.84 17.63
CA PHE A 129 -8.91 16.23 16.53
C PHE A 129 -7.81 17.18 16.07
N VAL A 130 -6.58 16.87 16.44
CA VAL A 130 -5.39 17.62 16.04
C VAL A 130 -4.69 16.88 14.90
N ALA A 131 -4.56 17.55 13.75
CA ALA A 131 -3.84 17.01 12.62
C ALA A 131 -2.43 17.57 12.56
N ILE A 132 -1.43 16.71 12.43
CA ILE A 132 -0.03 17.12 12.27
C ILE A 132 0.40 16.79 10.84
N THR A 133 0.82 17.79 10.09
CA THR A 133 1.31 17.61 8.72
C THR A 133 2.64 18.31 8.51
N GLY A 134 3.47 17.76 7.64
CA GLY A 134 4.76 18.34 7.32
C GLY A 134 5.28 17.86 5.96
N GLY A 135 6.27 18.52 5.44
CA GLY A 135 6.89 18.20 4.17
C GLY A 135 7.71 19.36 3.63
N ALA A 136 8.29 19.18 2.45
CA ALA A 136 9.10 20.21 1.79
C ALA A 136 8.23 21.22 1.03
N LYS A 137 7.16 20.77 0.37
CA LYS A 137 6.34 21.60 -0.52
C LYS A 137 4.87 21.57 -0.08
N VAL A 138 4.27 22.75 0.01
CA VAL A 138 2.83 22.92 0.30
C VAL A 138 1.98 22.41 -0.87
N SER A 139 2.41 22.65 -2.12
CA SER A 139 1.71 22.26 -3.33
C SER A 139 1.29 20.80 -3.33
N ASP A 140 2.17 19.92 -2.87
CA ASP A 140 1.95 18.46 -2.87
C ASP A 140 0.91 18.00 -1.83
N LYS A 141 0.53 18.88 -0.90
CA LYS A 141 -0.37 18.59 0.22
C LYS A 141 -1.60 19.48 0.31
N LEU A 142 -1.79 20.39 -0.65
CA LEU A 142 -2.94 21.32 -0.63
C LEU A 142 -4.29 20.60 -0.52
N GLY A 143 -4.46 19.49 -1.25
CA GLY A 143 -5.69 18.69 -1.18
C GLY A 143 -5.94 18.09 0.20
N VAL A 144 -4.88 17.56 0.82
CA VAL A 144 -4.95 17.00 2.18
C VAL A 144 -5.23 18.09 3.21
N ILE A 145 -4.53 19.23 3.13
CA ILE A 145 -4.74 20.36 4.06
C ILE A 145 -6.17 20.88 3.96
N ARG A 146 -6.70 21.07 2.74
CA ARG A 146 -8.10 21.47 2.53
C ARG A 146 -9.10 20.48 3.11
N ALA A 147 -8.85 19.19 2.96
CA ALA A 147 -9.69 18.15 3.56
C ALA A 147 -9.65 18.21 5.09
N LEU A 148 -8.47 18.38 5.68
CA LEU A 148 -8.27 18.48 7.13
C LEU A 148 -8.92 19.74 7.73
N LEU A 149 -8.90 20.87 7.04
CA LEU A 149 -9.57 22.10 7.49
C LEU A 149 -11.07 21.94 7.74
N ASN A 150 -11.71 20.95 7.10
CA ASN A 150 -13.13 20.69 7.29
C ASN A 150 -13.44 19.77 8.47
N ILE A 151 -12.44 19.06 9.02
CA ILE A 151 -12.66 18.01 10.02
C ILE A 151 -11.79 18.14 11.27
N ALA A 152 -10.63 18.79 11.18
CA ALA A 152 -9.73 18.99 12.33
C ALA A 152 -10.12 20.21 13.15
N ASP A 153 -9.92 20.10 14.46
CA ASP A 153 -10.05 21.25 15.38
C ASP A 153 -8.78 22.12 15.32
N GLU A 154 -7.64 21.51 15.05
CA GLU A 154 -6.34 22.18 14.97
C GLU A 154 -5.45 21.48 13.93
N ILE A 155 -4.64 22.24 13.19
CA ILE A 155 -3.65 21.72 12.26
C ILE A 155 -2.28 22.27 12.60
N LEU A 156 -1.37 21.39 12.99
CA LEU A 156 0.03 21.71 13.22
C LEU A 156 0.84 21.46 11.94
N ILE A 157 1.56 22.48 11.49
CA ILE A 157 2.32 22.43 10.24
C ILE A 157 3.81 22.49 10.55
N GLY A 158 4.55 21.45 10.15
CA GLY A 158 6.00 21.35 10.33
C GLY A 158 6.75 21.17 9.01
N GLY A 159 8.07 21.04 9.14
CA GLY A 159 8.96 20.86 7.97
C GLY A 159 9.08 22.13 7.12
N GLY A 160 9.71 22.01 5.94
CA GLY A 160 9.98 23.17 5.06
C GLY A 160 8.73 23.89 4.56
N MET A 161 7.58 23.23 4.57
CA MET A 161 6.32 23.86 4.15
C MET A 161 5.82 24.93 5.12
N CYS A 162 6.24 24.94 6.39
CA CYS A 162 5.84 25.97 7.36
C CYS A 162 6.30 27.38 6.93
N PHE A 163 7.45 27.49 6.26
CA PHE A 163 7.96 28.77 5.76
C PHE A 163 7.06 29.40 4.71
N THR A 164 6.35 28.61 3.91
CA THR A 164 5.36 29.12 2.95
C THR A 164 4.18 29.76 3.68
N PHE A 165 3.74 29.18 4.79
CA PHE A 165 2.69 29.76 5.62
C PHE A 165 3.16 31.02 6.31
N PHE A 166 4.38 31.05 6.87
CA PHE A 166 4.96 32.27 7.47
C PHE A 166 5.05 33.40 6.44
N ALA A 167 5.52 33.10 5.23
CA ALA A 167 5.57 34.09 4.17
C ALA A 167 4.20 34.65 3.77
N ALA A 168 3.14 33.85 3.87
CA ALA A 168 1.77 34.28 3.58
C ALA A 168 1.12 35.08 4.72
N MET A 169 1.65 34.95 5.93
CA MET A 169 1.16 35.67 7.11
C MET A 169 1.86 37.01 7.32
N GLY A 170 2.95 37.31 6.60
CA GLY A 170 3.76 38.52 6.67
C GLY A 170 5.02 38.27 7.50
#